data_96dac9553c463ac7fc08f3a0aa7cfada
#
_entry.id   96dac9553c463ac7fc08f3a0aa7cfada
#
_cell.length_a   1.000
_cell.length_b   1.000
_cell.length_c   1.000
_cell.angle_alpha   90.00
_cell.angle_beta   90.00
_cell.angle_gamma   90.00
#
_symmetry.space_group_name_H-M   'P 1'
#
loop_
_entity.id
_entity.type
_entity.pdbx_description
1 polymer ?
#
loop_
_entity_poly.entity_id
_entity_poly.type
_entity_poly.pdbx_seq_one_letter_code
_entity_poly.pdbx_strand_id
1 'polypeptide(L)'
;MRNDKILRIYTDGGCAGNQHNKNFGGWGAILEFAGHTRELCGGEADTTNNRMEMTALLEALKAVKKDGQVIHVFSDSSYLMDCFRKRWYVKWLDNGWKTAAKKPVENQDLWKELLPYLDRHEISFYRVKGHVGLDKSSASDLDKLYSKFIEWNGTEFSYEDFVHVTEKNNIADKLANEGIHKIKQRSVL
;
A
#
# COMPACT_ATOMS: atom_id res chain seq x y z
N MET A 1 23.41 4.22 -2.98
CA MET A 1 23.33 3.18 -4.04
C MET A 1 22.02 2.44 -3.88
N ARG A 2 21.15 2.47 -4.90
CA ARG A 2 19.96 1.61 -4.89
C ARG A 2 20.43 0.16 -4.85
N ASN A 3 20.01 -0.59 -3.84
CA ASN A 3 20.35 -2.00 -3.74
C ASN A 3 19.48 -2.78 -4.73
N ASP A 4 20.01 -3.15 -5.87
CA ASP A 4 19.32 -3.85 -6.95
C ASP A 4 18.79 -5.24 -6.56
N LYS A 5 19.07 -5.69 -5.34
CA LYS A 5 18.58 -6.95 -4.78
C LYS A 5 17.29 -6.81 -3.99
N ILE A 6 16.80 -5.58 -3.75
CA ILE A 6 15.58 -5.32 -3.00
C ILE A 6 14.43 -5.08 -3.98
N LEU A 7 13.38 -5.88 -3.86
CA LEU A 7 12.12 -5.61 -4.54
C LEU A 7 11.37 -4.52 -3.77
N ARG A 8 11.07 -3.41 -4.43
CA ARG A 8 10.26 -2.33 -3.86
C ARG A 8 8.83 -2.43 -4.38
N ILE A 9 7.88 -2.33 -3.46
CA ILE A 9 6.45 -2.35 -3.75
C ILE A 9 5.85 -1.05 -3.22
N TYR A 10 5.13 -0.35 -4.06
CA TYR A 10 4.40 0.88 -3.73
C TYR A 10 2.93 0.63 -3.95
N THR A 11 2.09 0.91 -2.95
CA THR A 11 0.66 0.60 -3.00
C THR A 11 -0.19 1.77 -2.57
N ASP A 12 -1.36 1.87 -3.19
CA ASP A 12 -2.42 2.80 -2.80
C ASP A 12 -3.79 2.17 -3.09
N GLY A 13 -4.80 2.56 -2.32
CA GLY A 13 -6.15 2.09 -2.49
C GLY A 13 -7.17 3.10 -1.96
N GLY A 14 -8.27 3.23 -2.66
CA GLY A 14 -9.28 4.19 -2.27
C GLY A 14 -10.65 3.89 -2.82
N CYS A 15 -11.64 4.59 -2.31
CA CYS A 15 -13.02 4.51 -2.75
C CYS A 15 -13.54 5.87 -3.20
N ALA A 16 -14.30 5.86 -4.28
CA ALA A 16 -15.12 7.00 -4.68
C ALA A 16 -16.58 6.71 -4.29
N GLY A 17 -17.13 7.56 -3.44
CA GLY A 17 -18.57 7.58 -3.17
C GLY A 17 -19.33 7.92 -4.43
N ASN A 18 -20.61 7.46 -4.53
CA ASN A 18 -21.45 7.70 -5.66
C ASN A 18 -22.83 8.18 -5.22
N GLN A 19 -23.48 8.97 -6.08
CA GLN A 19 -24.79 9.59 -5.82
C GLN A 19 -25.96 8.59 -5.73
N HIS A 20 -25.73 7.29 -5.96
CA HIS A 20 -26.77 6.25 -6.05
C HIS A 20 -26.57 5.09 -5.07
N ASN A 21 -26.01 5.33 -3.89
CA ASN A 21 -25.74 4.31 -2.86
C ASN A 21 -24.83 3.15 -3.29
N LYS A 22 -24.16 3.25 -4.44
CA LYS A 22 -23.10 2.31 -4.85
C LYS A 22 -21.75 2.94 -4.59
N ASN A 23 -20.86 2.18 -3.99
CA ASN A 23 -19.48 2.55 -3.74
C ASN A 23 -18.58 1.76 -4.70
N PHE A 24 -17.58 2.42 -5.27
CA PHE A 24 -16.57 1.78 -6.12
C PHE A 24 -15.20 2.08 -5.56
N GLY A 25 -14.45 1.05 -5.29
CA GLY A 25 -13.06 1.16 -4.89
C GLY A 25 -12.11 0.76 -6.01
N GLY A 26 -10.91 1.27 -5.91
CA GLY A 26 -9.81 0.91 -6.79
C GLY A 26 -8.52 0.77 -6.01
N TRP A 27 -7.60 0.00 -6.55
CA TRP A 27 -6.29 -0.23 -6.00
C TRP A 27 -5.22 -0.12 -7.09
N GLY A 28 -4.06 0.34 -6.71
CA GLY A 28 -2.89 0.43 -7.56
C GLY A 28 -1.64 -0.08 -6.86
N ALA A 29 -0.77 -0.74 -7.60
CA ALA A 29 0.50 -1.21 -7.09
C ALA A 29 1.60 -1.10 -8.15
N ILE A 30 2.81 -0.80 -7.71
CA ILE A 30 4.01 -0.77 -8.52
C ILE A 30 5.03 -1.70 -7.89
N LEU A 31 5.60 -2.60 -8.69
CA LEU A 31 6.74 -3.42 -8.31
C LEU A 31 7.97 -2.91 -9.07
N GLU A 32 9.04 -2.61 -8.35
CA GLU A 32 10.31 -2.14 -8.90
C GLU A 32 11.45 -3.05 -8.45
N PHE A 33 12.17 -3.65 -9.41
CA PHE A 33 13.29 -4.54 -9.13
C PHE A 33 14.33 -4.45 -10.24
N ALA A 34 15.61 -4.24 -9.89
CA ALA A 34 16.74 -4.20 -10.81
C ALA A 34 16.51 -3.31 -12.04
N GLY A 35 15.94 -2.11 -11.84
CA GLY A 35 15.64 -1.15 -12.90
C GLY A 35 14.37 -1.44 -13.73
N HIS A 36 13.70 -2.55 -13.47
CA HIS A 36 12.42 -2.89 -14.11
C HIS A 36 11.25 -2.48 -13.22
N THR A 37 10.19 -2.00 -13.84
CA THR A 37 8.95 -1.60 -13.17
C THR A 37 7.76 -2.35 -13.76
N ARG A 38 6.86 -2.81 -12.90
CA ARG A 38 5.57 -3.41 -13.26
C ARG A 38 4.46 -2.70 -12.51
N GLU A 39 3.46 -2.27 -13.23
CA GLU A 39 2.27 -1.60 -12.71
C GLU A 39 1.07 -2.55 -12.73
N LEU A 40 0.26 -2.49 -11.67
CA LEU A 40 -0.95 -3.28 -11.49
C LEU A 40 -2.06 -2.35 -11.01
N CYS A 41 -3.28 -2.56 -11.47
CA CYS A 41 -4.45 -1.89 -10.93
C CYS A 41 -5.71 -2.74 -11.10
N GLY A 42 -6.70 -2.47 -10.27
CA GLY A 42 -8.01 -3.09 -10.34
C GLY A 42 -9.01 -2.38 -9.46
N GLY A 43 -10.23 -2.91 -9.39
CA GLY A 43 -11.27 -2.31 -8.58
C GLY A 43 -12.36 -3.29 -8.20
N GLU A 44 -13.12 -2.93 -7.18
CA GLU A 44 -14.29 -3.66 -6.66
C GLU A 44 -15.45 -2.69 -6.45
N ALA A 45 -16.68 -3.20 -6.60
CA ALA A 45 -17.88 -2.52 -6.14
C ALA A 45 -18.16 -2.87 -4.67
N ASP A 46 -18.85 -1.97 -3.95
CA ASP A 46 -19.29 -2.19 -2.57
C ASP A 46 -18.14 -2.56 -1.60
N THR A 47 -17.10 -1.75 -1.60
CA THR A 47 -15.84 -1.98 -0.86
C THR A 47 -15.48 -0.81 0.06
N THR A 48 -14.34 -0.86 0.71
CA THR A 48 -13.82 0.19 1.62
C THR A 48 -12.40 0.59 1.27
N ASN A 49 -11.97 1.79 1.70
CA ASN A 49 -10.57 2.23 1.53
C ASN A 49 -9.59 1.19 2.08
N ASN A 50 -9.77 0.74 3.33
CA ASN A 50 -8.88 -0.24 3.94
C ASN A 50 -8.81 -1.55 3.14
N ARG A 51 -9.97 -2.00 2.59
CA ARG A 51 -10.00 -3.20 1.75
C ARG A 51 -9.20 -3.02 0.46
N MET A 52 -9.30 -1.86 -0.18
CA MET A 52 -8.54 -1.56 -1.40
C MET A 52 -7.04 -1.45 -1.14
N GLU A 53 -6.64 -0.83 -0.04
CA GLU A 53 -5.25 -0.79 0.40
C GLU A 53 -4.66 -2.19 0.62
N MET A 54 -5.41 -3.05 1.30
CA MET A 54 -5.00 -4.45 1.53
C MET A 54 -4.95 -5.24 0.22
N THR A 55 -5.92 -5.03 -0.68
CA THR A 55 -5.98 -5.68 -1.99
C THR A 55 -4.80 -5.27 -2.86
N ALA A 56 -4.42 -3.99 -2.85
CA ALA A 56 -3.24 -3.51 -3.56
C ALA A 56 -1.96 -4.26 -3.15
N LEU A 57 -1.74 -4.40 -1.84
CA LEU A 57 -0.59 -5.14 -1.33
C LEU A 57 -0.68 -6.64 -1.67
N LEU A 58 -1.84 -7.25 -1.51
CA LEU A 58 -2.04 -8.68 -1.78
C LEU A 58 -1.77 -9.00 -3.26
N GLU A 59 -2.31 -8.21 -4.17
CA GLU A 59 -2.12 -8.42 -5.62
C GLU A 59 -0.66 -8.16 -6.04
N ALA A 60 0.02 -7.20 -5.40
CA ALA A 60 1.45 -7.01 -5.60
C ALA A 60 2.27 -8.23 -5.14
N LEU A 61 1.97 -8.77 -3.95
CA LEU A 61 2.67 -9.97 -3.43
C LEU A 61 2.39 -11.22 -4.26
N LYS A 62 1.15 -11.40 -4.75
CA LYS A 62 0.80 -12.48 -5.71
C LYS A 62 1.61 -12.40 -7.01
N ALA A 63 2.00 -11.21 -7.43
CA ALA A 63 2.81 -11.02 -8.63
C ALA A 63 4.29 -11.38 -8.44
N VAL A 64 4.76 -11.56 -7.21
CA VAL A 64 6.12 -12.00 -6.87
C VAL A 64 6.22 -13.52 -7.04
N LYS A 65 6.95 -13.96 -8.06
CA LYS A 65 6.97 -15.37 -8.45
C LYS A 65 7.97 -16.24 -7.68
N LYS A 66 9.01 -15.63 -7.10
CA LYS A 66 10.08 -16.35 -6.41
C LYS A 66 10.00 -16.08 -4.92
N ASP A 67 10.03 -17.11 -4.10
CA ASP A 67 10.14 -16.99 -2.64
C ASP A 67 11.53 -16.48 -2.21
N GLY A 68 11.66 -16.13 -0.93
CA GLY A 68 12.93 -15.69 -0.35
C GLY A 68 13.39 -14.31 -0.83
N GLN A 69 12.48 -13.46 -1.28
CA GLN A 69 12.82 -12.09 -1.67
C GLN A 69 12.91 -11.17 -0.46
N VAL A 70 13.83 -10.20 -0.53
CA VAL A 70 13.83 -9.02 0.35
C VAL A 70 12.92 -7.97 -0.29
N ILE A 71 11.86 -7.60 0.41
CA ILE A 71 10.80 -6.71 -0.09
C ILE A 71 10.65 -5.49 0.81
N HIS A 72 10.69 -4.32 0.23
CA HIS A 72 10.34 -3.07 0.87
C HIS A 72 8.98 -2.59 0.37
N VAL A 73 7.99 -2.53 1.25
CA VAL A 73 6.63 -2.05 0.95
C VAL A 73 6.47 -0.62 1.43
N PHE A 74 6.02 0.26 0.56
CA PHE A 74 5.72 1.66 0.82
C PHE A 74 4.23 1.92 0.60
N SER A 75 3.55 2.47 1.61
CA SER A 75 2.13 2.83 1.52
C SER A 75 1.83 4.01 2.43
N ASP A 76 0.85 4.83 2.06
CA ASP A 76 0.34 5.91 2.89
C ASP A 76 -0.79 5.47 3.84
N SER A 77 -1.27 4.24 3.71
CA SER A 77 -2.24 3.63 4.63
C SER A 77 -1.65 3.46 6.02
N SER A 78 -1.98 4.38 6.92
CA SER A 78 -1.54 4.27 8.32
C SER A 78 -2.06 3.00 8.99
N TYR A 79 -3.30 2.60 8.69
CA TYR A 79 -3.88 1.37 9.22
C TYR A 79 -3.06 0.14 8.82
N LEU A 80 -2.81 -0.04 7.52
CA LEU A 80 -2.08 -1.18 7.01
C LEU A 80 -0.64 -1.24 7.57
N MET A 81 0.07 -0.10 7.53
CA MET A 81 1.44 -0.01 8.04
C MET A 81 1.52 -0.27 9.56
N ASP A 82 0.59 0.28 10.33
CA ASP A 82 0.55 0.05 11.78
C ASP A 82 0.24 -1.41 12.13
N CYS A 83 -0.69 -2.05 11.41
CA CYS A 83 -1.00 -3.46 11.62
C CYS A 83 0.23 -4.35 11.46
N PHE A 84 1.03 -4.14 10.41
CA PHE A 84 2.24 -4.93 10.19
C PHE A 84 3.37 -4.53 11.14
N ARG A 85 3.69 -3.25 11.28
CA ARG A 85 4.82 -2.76 12.09
C ARG A 85 4.63 -3.03 13.58
N LYS A 86 3.40 -2.89 14.10
CA LYS A 86 3.03 -3.20 15.49
C LYS A 86 2.60 -4.66 15.69
N ARG A 87 2.61 -5.45 14.63
CA ARG A 87 2.29 -6.88 14.64
C ARG A 87 0.94 -7.20 15.28
N TRP A 88 -0.11 -6.40 15.00
CA TRP A 88 -1.44 -6.62 15.58
C TRP A 88 -2.01 -7.98 15.22
N TYR A 89 -1.69 -8.50 14.04
CA TYR A 89 -2.11 -9.82 13.56
C TYR A 89 -1.69 -10.98 14.49
N VAL A 90 -0.60 -10.85 15.25
CA VAL A 90 -0.18 -11.88 16.20
C VAL A 90 -1.26 -12.10 17.25
N LYS A 91 -1.79 -11.00 17.84
CA LYS A 91 -2.89 -11.09 18.81
C LYS A 91 -4.17 -11.62 18.18
N TRP A 92 -4.44 -11.31 16.92
CA TRP A 92 -5.63 -11.80 16.24
C TRP A 92 -5.56 -13.31 15.99
N LEU A 93 -4.41 -13.84 15.63
CA LEU A 93 -4.18 -15.28 15.48
C LEU A 93 -4.42 -16.03 16.80
N ASP A 94 -3.93 -15.46 17.91
CA ASP A 94 -4.06 -16.08 19.24
C ASP A 94 -5.48 -16.03 19.81
N ASN A 95 -6.26 -14.97 19.48
CA ASN A 95 -7.56 -14.71 20.10
C ASN A 95 -8.77 -15.03 19.20
N GLY A 96 -8.57 -15.74 18.10
CA GLY A 96 -9.63 -16.12 17.17
C GLY A 96 -10.16 -14.94 16.35
N TRP A 97 -9.28 -14.04 15.92
CA TRP A 97 -9.58 -12.90 15.03
C TRP A 97 -10.53 -11.88 15.66
N LYS A 98 -10.28 -11.52 16.90
CA LYS A 98 -11.05 -10.49 17.62
C LYS A 98 -10.21 -9.26 17.90
N THR A 99 -10.85 -8.10 17.80
CA THR A 99 -10.28 -6.82 18.24
C THR A 99 -10.23 -6.74 19.77
N ALA A 100 -9.56 -5.72 20.33
CA ALA A 100 -9.58 -5.45 21.78
C ALA A 100 -11.01 -5.30 22.35
N ALA A 101 -11.94 -4.78 21.54
CA ALA A 101 -13.37 -4.66 21.88
C ALA A 101 -14.15 -5.97 21.66
N LYS A 102 -13.49 -7.10 21.48
CA LYS A 102 -14.07 -8.44 21.22
C LYS A 102 -14.95 -8.54 19.96
N LYS A 103 -14.90 -7.55 19.08
CA LYS A 103 -15.57 -7.59 17.76
C LYS A 103 -14.70 -8.35 16.76
N PRO A 104 -15.28 -8.99 15.73
CA PRO A 104 -14.49 -9.58 14.65
C PRO A 104 -13.56 -8.54 14.00
N VAL A 105 -12.34 -8.94 13.68
CA VAL A 105 -11.42 -8.12 12.88
C VAL A 105 -12.00 -7.97 11.48
N GLU A 106 -12.01 -6.77 10.94
CA GLU A 106 -12.47 -6.52 9.56
C GLU A 106 -11.50 -7.09 8.54
N ASN A 107 -12.01 -7.45 7.36
CA ASN A 107 -11.23 -7.99 6.24
C ASN A 107 -10.36 -9.19 6.59
N GLN A 108 -10.87 -10.10 7.46
CA GLN A 108 -10.14 -11.31 7.85
C GLN A 108 -9.74 -12.18 6.65
N ASP A 109 -10.55 -12.20 5.60
CA ASP A 109 -10.27 -12.90 4.35
C ASP A 109 -8.94 -12.43 3.76
N LEU A 110 -8.77 -11.12 3.59
CA LEU A 110 -7.53 -10.54 3.06
C LEU A 110 -6.34 -10.72 4.02
N TRP A 111 -6.54 -10.59 5.34
CA TRP A 111 -5.48 -10.83 6.30
C TRP A 111 -4.96 -12.27 6.24
N LYS A 112 -5.86 -13.25 6.14
CA LYS A 112 -5.50 -14.67 6.03
C LYS A 112 -4.75 -14.99 4.74
N GLU A 113 -4.99 -14.25 3.66
CA GLU A 113 -4.22 -14.36 2.42
C GLU A 113 -2.88 -13.64 2.48
N LEU A 114 -2.79 -12.50 3.17
CA LEU A 114 -1.57 -11.69 3.28
C LEU A 114 -0.50 -12.31 4.19
N LEU A 115 -0.91 -12.81 5.35
CA LEU A 115 0.03 -13.26 6.39
C LEU A 115 1.02 -14.34 5.93
N PRO A 116 0.65 -15.35 5.10
CA PRO A 116 1.59 -16.35 4.60
C PRO A 116 2.78 -15.77 3.80
N TYR A 117 2.65 -14.57 3.24
CA TYR A 117 3.75 -13.92 2.54
C TYR A 117 4.85 -13.43 3.47
N LEU A 118 4.54 -13.19 4.76
CA LEU A 118 5.56 -12.83 5.78
C LEU A 118 6.51 -13.99 6.07
N ASP A 119 6.06 -15.23 5.90
CA ASP A 119 6.91 -16.42 6.06
C ASP A 119 7.67 -16.75 4.77
N ARG A 120 7.16 -16.32 3.61
CA ARG A 120 7.77 -16.58 2.29
C ARG A 120 8.85 -15.58 1.91
N HIS A 121 8.80 -14.36 2.46
CA HIS A 121 9.68 -13.25 2.10
C HIS A 121 10.14 -12.49 3.35
N GLU A 122 11.28 -11.80 3.25
CA GLU A 122 11.69 -10.81 4.23
C GLU A 122 11.08 -9.46 3.86
N ILE A 123 9.99 -9.06 4.55
CA ILE A 123 9.22 -7.86 4.19
C ILE A 123 9.40 -6.78 5.26
N SER A 124 9.85 -5.59 4.83
CA SER A 124 9.87 -4.36 5.62
C SER A 124 8.79 -3.39 5.13
N PHE A 125 8.14 -2.73 6.08
CA PHE A 125 7.01 -1.84 5.81
C PHE A 125 7.36 -0.39 6.15
N TYR A 126 7.17 0.52 5.20
CA TYR A 126 7.54 1.92 5.28
C TYR A 126 6.33 2.81 4.99
N ARG A 127 6.12 3.80 5.88
CA ARG A 127 5.03 4.75 5.75
C ARG A 127 5.44 5.92 4.87
N VAL A 128 4.57 6.31 3.95
CA VAL A 128 4.74 7.51 3.13
C VAL A 128 3.63 8.52 3.42
N LYS A 129 3.77 9.75 2.93
CA LYS A 129 2.70 10.74 2.94
C LYS A 129 2.03 10.70 1.56
N GLY A 130 0.73 10.42 1.54
CA GLY A 130 -0.06 10.45 0.32
C GLY A 130 -0.33 11.85 -0.22
N HIS A 131 -0.62 11.93 -1.51
CA HIS A 131 -1.05 13.13 -2.23
C HIS A 131 -0.08 14.33 -2.12
N VAL A 132 1.22 14.06 -2.18
CA VAL A 132 2.25 15.12 -2.16
C VAL A 132 2.51 15.64 -3.56
N GLY A 133 2.19 16.91 -3.81
CA GLY A 133 2.52 17.61 -5.05
C GLY A 133 3.98 18.07 -5.03
N LEU A 134 4.91 17.25 -5.49
CA LEU A 134 6.35 17.57 -5.48
C LEU A 134 6.68 18.84 -6.29
N ASP A 135 5.99 19.06 -7.39
CA ASP A 135 6.13 20.20 -8.28
C ASP A 135 5.46 21.48 -7.78
N LYS A 136 4.55 21.37 -6.81
CA LYS A 136 3.75 22.47 -6.24
C LYS A 136 4.17 22.86 -4.84
N SER A 137 4.95 22.01 -4.18
CA SER A 137 5.41 22.24 -2.81
C SER A 137 6.64 23.13 -2.78
N SER A 138 6.73 24.04 -1.81
CA SER A 138 7.95 24.82 -1.57
C SER A 138 9.09 23.92 -1.06
N ALA A 139 10.34 24.35 -1.22
CA ALA A 139 11.49 23.63 -0.69
C ALA A 139 11.36 23.40 0.83
N SER A 140 10.90 24.42 1.57
CA SER A 140 10.66 24.31 3.03
C SER A 140 9.60 23.28 3.38
N ASP A 141 8.56 23.12 2.57
CA ASP A 141 7.52 22.11 2.81
C ASP A 141 8.04 20.71 2.47
N LEU A 142 8.83 20.56 1.43
CA LEU A 142 9.48 19.30 1.08
C LEU A 142 10.48 18.88 2.17
N ASP A 143 11.25 19.80 2.75
CA ASP A 143 12.16 19.51 3.87
C ASP A 143 11.41 19.01 5.12
N LYS A 144 10.25 19.60 5.43
CA LYS A 144 9.38 19.13 6.52
C LYS A 144 8.83 17.73 6.24
N LEU A 145 8.40 17.47 5.01
CA LEU A 145 7.90 16.16 4.59
C LEU A 145 9.00 15.11 4.63
N TYR A 146 10.21 15.44 4.19
CA TYR A 146 11.37 14.57 4.30
C TYR A 146 11.71 14.26 5.76
N SER A 147 11.75 15.28 6.62
CA SER A 147 11.99 15.10 8.05
C SER A 147 10.96 14.16 8.68
N LYS A 148 9.68 14.28 8.27
CA LYS A 148 8.62 13.37 8.73
C LYS A 148 8.78 11.96 8.18
N PHE A 149 9.21 11.82 6.94
CA PHE A 149 9.50 10.52 6.33
C PHE A 149 10.62 9.79 7.08
N ILE A 150 11.70 10.49 7.44
CA ILE A 150 12.81 9.96 8.24
C ILE A 150 12.35 9.59 9.66
N GLU A 151 11.53 10.43 10.30
CA GLU A 151 10.96 10.13 11.62
C GLU A 151 10.16 8.81 11.62
N TRP A 152 9.43 8.54 10.54
CA TRP A 152 8.63 7.32 10.43
C TRP A 152 9.44 6.07 10.09
N ASN A 153 10.49 6.19 9.29
CA ASN A 153 11.09 5.08 8.58
C ASN A 153 12.58 4.83 8.90
N GLY A 154 13.25 5.79 9.55
CA GLY A 154 14.68 5.70 9.84
C GLY A 154 15.54 6.62 8.96
N THR A 155 16.77 6.82 9.39
CA THR A 155 17.70 7.79 8.79
C THR A 155 18.51 7.22 7.63
N GLU A 156 18.30 5.97 7.28
CA GLU A 156 18.97 5.30 6.16
C GLU A 156 18.50 5.76 4.78
N PHE A 157 17.35 6.44 4.71
CA PHE A 157 16.79 6.97 3.48
C PHE A 157 17.32 8.36 3.17
N SER A 158 17.86 8.55 1.97
CA SER A 158 18.26 9.87 1.47
C SER A 158 17.07 10.71 1.05
N TYR A 159 17.30 12.02 0.84
CA TYR A 159 16.30 12.90 0.25
C TYR A 159 15.88 12.45 -1.16
N GLU A 160 16.82 11.93 -1.95
CA GLU A 160 16.52 11.35 -3.27
C GLU A 160 15.62 10.13 -3.16
N ASP A 161 15.82 9.25 -2.15
CA ASP A 161 14.94 8.13 -1.89
C ASP A 161 13.52 8.62 -1.52
N PHE A 162 13.40 9.65 -0.67
CA PHE A 162 12.12 10.26 -0.33
C PHE A 162 11.37 10.78 -1.56
N VAL A 163 12.06 11.52 -2.44
CA VAL A 163 11.44 12.03 -3.68
C VAL A 163 10.97 10.87 -4.54
N HIS A 164 11.83 9.88 -4.77
CA HIS A 164 11.49 8.70 -5.59
C HIS A 164 10.29 7.92 -5.03
N VAL A 165 10.28 7.66 -3.73
CA VAL A 165 9.17 6.95 -3.06
C VAL A 165 7.88 7.75 -3.17
N THR A 166 7.94 9.07 -3.01
CA THR A 166 6.78 9.97 -3.15
C THR A 166 6.23 9.96 -4.58
N GLU A 167 7.10 10.02 -5.59
CA GLU A 167 6.69 9.92 -7.00
C GLU A 167 5.98 8.59 -7.28
N LYS A 168 6.54 7.49 -6.79
CA LYS A 168 5.94 6.16 -6.97
C LYS A 168 4.60 6.02 -6.25
N ASN A 169 4.47 6.58 -5.04
CA ASN A 169 3.18 6.60 -4.33
C ASN A 169 2.12 7.41 -5.11
N ASN A 170 2.49 8.56 -5.68
CA ASN A 170 1.59 9.34 -6.54
C ASN A 170 1.17 8.58 -7.82
N ILE A 171 2.02 7.72 -8.36
CA ILE A 171 1.66 6.85 -9.49
C ILE A 171 0.71 5.74 -9.00
N ALA A 172 0.94 5.14 -7.83
CA ALA A 172 0.03 4.14 -7.27
C ALA A 172 -1.38 4.71 -7.02
N ASP A 173 -1.49 5.97 -6.54
CA ASP A 173 -2.76 6.70 -6.42
C ASP A 173 -3.48 6.85 -7.79
N LYS A 174 -2.74 7.22 -8.83
CA LYS A 174 -3.30 7.29 -10.19
C LYS A 174 -3.81 5.95 -10.68
N LEU A 175 -3.08 4.88 -10.43
CA LEU A 175 -3.48 3.51 -10.76
C LEU A 175 -4.72 3.06 -9.99
N ALA A 176 -4.84 3.42 -8.70
CA ALA A 176 -6.03 3.17 -7.90
C ALA A 176 -7.26 3.89 -8.48
N ASN A 177 -7.10 5.16 -8.88
CA ASN A 177 -8.15 5.92 -9.56
C ASN A 177 -8.54 5.29 -10.91
N GLU A 178 -7.57 4.79 -11.69
CA GLU A 178 -7.83 4.03 -12.91
C GLU A 178 -8.64 2.77 -12.63
N GLY A 179 -8.35 2.05 -11.55
CA GLY A 179 -9.12 0.90 -11.07
C GLY A 179 -10.58 1.26 -10.81
N ILE A 180 -10.84 2.38 -10.12
CA ILE A 180 -12.19 2.90 -9.90
C ILE A 180 -12.93 3.15 -11.23
N HIS A 181 -12.26 3.78 -12.19
CA HIS A 181 -12.86 4.05 -13.49
C HIS A 181 -13.22 2.77 -14.25
N LYS A 182 -12.33 1.79 -14.26
CA LYS A 182 -12.58 0.50 -14.92
C LYS A 182 -13.78 -0.25 -14.34
N ILE A 183 -13.94 -0.27 -13.01
CA ILE A 183 -15.08 -0.97 -12.38
C ILE A 183 -16.39 -0.21 -12.60
N LYS A 184 -16.38 1.12 -12.59
CA LYS A 184 -17.56 1.93 -12.92
C LYS A 184 -18.07 1.65 -14.33
N GLN A 185 -17.18 1.61 -15.31
CA GLN A 185 -17.55 1.33 -16.72
C GLN A 185 -18.17 -0.06 -16.87
N ARG A 186 -17.64 -1.09 -16.18
CA ARG A 186 -18.20 -2.45 -16.20
C ARG A 186 -19.57 -2.57 -15.55
N SER A 187 -19.90 -1.66 -14.63
CA SER A 187 -21.18 -1.69 -13.90
C SER A 187 -22.33 -0.98 -14.65
N VAL A 188 -22.02 -0.35 -15.78
CA VAL A 188 -22.99 0.35 -16.64
C VAL A 188 -23.42 -0.52 -17.85
N LEU A 189 -22.69 -1.60 -18.12
CA LEU A 189 -23.00 -2.59 -19.15
C LEU A 189 -23.84 -3.75 -18.57
#